data_fe13548481196206f92fea72965edaa7
#
_entry.id   fe13548481196206f92fea72965edaa7
#
_cell.length_a   1.000
_cell.length_b   1.000
_cell.length_c   1.000
_cell.angle_alpha   90.00
_cell.angle_beta   90.00
_cell.angle_gamma   90.00
#
_symmetry.space_group_name_H-M   'P 1'
#
loop_
_entity.id
_entity.type
_entity.pdbx_description
1 polymer ?
#
loop_
_entity_poly.entity_id
_entity_poly.type
_entity_poly.pdbx_seq_one_letter_code
_entity_poly.pdbx_strand_id
1 'polypeptide(L)'
;ENNVYMLVVNASNIEKDWNWVAKFNTHNVEMHNISDKTCLLAIQGPNATKLLQPLTDMDIMNLKYYTFTKGTFAGVENVVVSATGYTGAGGVEIYFRDENGAADLMWNKMMELCIKPIGLAARDTLRLEMGYCLYGNDIDDTTSPLEGGLGWITKFTKDFTARAIIEKQKAEGIKRKLVGFEMIER
;
A
#
# COMPACT_ATOMS: atom_id res chain seq x y z
N GLU A 1 7.13 13.71 11.17
CA GLU A 1 7.73 15.04 10.92
C GLU A 1 6.89 15.76 9.89
N ASN A 2 6.55 17.02 10.17
CA ASN A 2 5.74 17.83 9.26
C ASN A 2 6.51 18.05 7.95
N ASN A 3 5.86 17.80 6.81
CA ASN A 3 6.37 17.98 5.45
C ASN A 3 7.29 16.86 4.90
N VAL A 4 7.29 15.68 5.46
CA VAL A 4 7.90 14.50 4.85
C VAL A 4 6.81 13.55 4.36
N TYR A 5 6.92 13.10 3.12
CA TYR A 5 5.98 12.16 2.49
C TYR A 5 6.73 10.91 2.09
N MET A 6 6.16 9.74 2.39
CA MET A 6 6.63 8.46 1.90
C MET A 6 5.64 7.93 0.87
N LEU A 7 6.13 7.65 -0.33
CA LEU A 7 5.35 7.02 -1.39
C LEU A 7 5.68 5.53 -1.42
N VAL A 8 4.66 4.69 -1.32
CA VAL A 8 4.78 3.25 -1.48
C VAL A 8 4.26 2.90 -2.86
N VAL A 9 5.16 2.48 -3.74
CA VAL A 9 4.86 2.23 -5.16
C VAL A 9 4.95 0.74 -5.47
N ASN A 10 4.43 0.33 -6.62
CA ASN A 10 4.61 -1.05 -7.09
C ASN A 10 6.09 -1.34 -7.33
N ALA A 11 6.58 -2.48 -6.85
CA ALA A 11 7.97 -2.88 -7.00
C ALA A 11 8.43 -2.90 -8.48
N SER A 12 7.57 -3.35 -9.39
CA SER A 12 7.85 -3.36 -10.83
C SER A 12 7.87 -1.97 -11.48
N ASN A 13 7.39 -0.94 -10.80
CA ASN A 13 7.27 0.42 -11.32
C ASN A 13 8.20 1.43 -10.62
N ILE A 14 9.12 1.00 -9.77
CA ILE A 14 9.98 1.91 -8.98
C ILE A 14 10.64 2.97 -9.87
N GLU A 15 11.32 2.58 -10.95
CA GLU A 15 11.99 3.53 -11.85
C GLU A 15 10.99 4.41 -12.61
N LYS A 16 9.90 3.83 -13.08
CA LYS A 16 8.85 4.57 -13.81
C LYS A 16 8.25 5.66 -12.93
N ASP A 17 7.87 5.29 -11.72
CA ASP A 17 7.23 6.20 -10.78
C ASP A 17 8.22 7.26 -10.27
N TRP A 18 9.48 6.86 -10.00
CA TRP A 18 10.54 7.80 -9.66
C TRP A 18 10.77 8.85 -10.75
N ASN A 19 10.92 8.42 -11.99
CA ASN A 19 11.15 9.31 -13.12
C ASN A 19 9.95 10.24 -13.37
N TRP A 20 8.73 9.72 -13.17
CA TRP A 20 7.54 10.54 -13.27
C TRP A 20 7.48 11.63 -12.20
N VAL A 21 7.67 11.29 -10.93
CA VAL A 21 7.69 12.26 -9.83
C VAL A 21 8.80 13.28 -10.00
N ALA A 22 10.02 12.84 -10.37
CA ALA A 22 11.15 13.72 -10.62
C ALA A 22 10.88 14.74 -11.75
N LYS A 23 10.24 14.29 -12.84
CA LYS A 23 9.85 15.16 -13.96
C LYS A 23 8.92 16.30 -13.54
N PHE A 24 8.03 16.04 -12.58
CA PHE A 24 7.06 17.02 -12.11
C PHE A 24 7.47 17.71 -10.80
N ASN A 25 8.68 17.49 -10.32
CA ASN A 25 9.22 18.16 -9.13
C ASN A 25 9.69 19.59 -9.47
N THR A 26 8.72 20.45 -9.76
CA THR A 26 8.98 21.87 -10.10
C THR A 26 9.31 22.75 -8.91
N HIS A 27 9.17 22.24 -7.69
CA HIS A 27 9.44 22.95 -6.44
C HIS A 27 10.78 22.58 -5.80
N ASN A 28 11.60 21.78 -6.49
CA ASN A 28 12.91 21.31 -6.00
C ASN A 28 12.82 20.61 -4.63
N VAL A 29 11.76 19.82 -4.42
CA VAL A 29 11.63 19.01 -3.21
C VAL A 29 12.73 17.96 -3.19
N GLU A 30 13.41 17.80 -2.06
CA GLU A 30 14.41 16.75 -1.90
C GLU A 30 13.74 15.37 -1.98
N MET A 31 14.28 14.49 -2.81
CA MET A 31 13.73 13.16 -3.09
C MET A 31 14.77 12.08 -2.80
N HIS A 32 14.35 11.01 -2.13
CA HIS A 32 15.20 9.86 -1.83
C HIS A 32 14.52 8.57 -2.27
N ASN A 33 15.19 7.81 -3.11
CA ASN A 33 14.78 6.42 -3.37
C ASN A 33 15.42 5.53 -2.30
N ILE A 34 14.59 5.00 -1.41
CA ILE A 34 15.01 4.13 -0.31
C ILE A 34 14.54 2.68 -0.50
N SER A 35 14.08 2.32 -1.69
CA SER A 35 13.47 1.02 -1.98
C SER A 35 14.38 -0.16 -1.59
N ASP A 36 15.65 -0.12 -2.00
CA ASP A 36 16.61 -1.21 -1.74
C ASP A 36 17.02 -1.36 -0.26
N LYS A 37 16.66 -0.37 0.56
CA LYS A 37 17.01 -0.33 2.00
C LYS A 37 15.78 -0.51 2.90
N THR A 38 14.61 -0.71 2.31
CA THR A 38 13.34 -0.78 3.06
C THR A 38 12.69 -2.15 2.88
N CYS A 39 12.47 -2.83 3.98
CA CYS A 39 11.64 -4.02 4.03
C CYS A 39 10.19 -3.65 4.33
N LEU A 40 9.27 -4.48 3.82
CA LEU A 40 7.85 -4.41 4.13
C LEU A 40 7.34 -5.80 4.51
N LEU A 41 6.69 -5.90 5.66
CA LEU A 41 5.92 -7.06 6.06
C LEU A 41 4.44 -6.68 6.17
N ALA A 42 3.56 -7.40 5.48
CA ALA A 42 2.11 -7.24 5.60
C ALA A 42 1.56 -8.35 6.50
N ILE A 43 1.15 -7.99 7.72
CA ILE A 43 0.53 -8.91 8.68
C ILE A 43 -0.96 -8.60 8.70
N GLN A 44 -1.74 -9.49 8.12
CA GLN A 44 -3.14 -9.26 7.82
C GLN A 44 -4.03 -10.27 8.55
N GLY A 45 -5.24 -9.84 8.88
CA GLY A 45 -6.24 -10.64 9.53
C GLY A 45 -6.79 -10.01 10.81
N PRO A 46 -7.94 -10.48 11.31
CA PRO A 46 -8.65 -9.84 12.42
C PRO A 46 -7.89 -9.87 13.76
N ASN A 47 -6.92 -10.77 13.91
CA ASN A 47 -6.11 -10.89 15.11
C ASN A 47 -4.71 -10.26 14.97
N ALA A 48 -4.36 -9.72 13.81
CA ALA A 48 -3.00 -9.25 13.52
C ALA A 48 -2.51 -8.22 14.55
N THR A 49 -3.22 -7.14 14.76
CA THR A 49 -2.79 -6.08 15.69
C THR A 49 -2.71 -6.56 17.13
N LYS A 50 -3.62 -7.45 17.55
CA LYS A 50 -3.62 -8.04 18.89
C LYS A 50 -2.36 -8.91 19.12
N LEU A 51 -1.98 -9.71 18.12
CA LEU A 51 -0.78 -10.54 18.20
C LEU A 51 0.51 -9.71 18.20
N LEU A 52 0.51 -8.60 17.48
CA LEU A 52 1.68 -7.74 17.34
C LEU A 52 1.85 -6.72 18.48
N GLN A 53 0.78 -6.34 19.19
CA GLN A 53 0.84 -5.32 20.24
C GLN A 53 1.94 -5.56 21.28
N PRO A 54 2.22 -6.78 21.75
CA PRO A 54 3.30 -7.03 22.71
C PRO A 54 4.72 -6.70 22.21
N LEU A 55 4.90 -6.49 20.91
CA LEU A 55 6.21 -6.20 20.32
C LEU A 55 6.53 -4.69 20.29
N THR A 56 5.62 -3.84 20.75
CA THR A 56 5.78 -2.39 20.64
C THR A 56 4.97 -1.64 21.70
N ASP A 57 5.48 -0.48 22.11
CA ASP A 57 4.75 0.46 22.97
C ASP A 57 3.81 1.39 22.16
N MET A 58 3.88 1.35 20.83
CA MET A 58 2.93 2.07 19.97
C MET A 58 1.54 1.46 20.12
N ASP A 59 0.51 2.27 20.25
CA ASP A 59 -0.88 1.80 20.29
C ASP A 59 -1.36 1.43 18.87
N ILE A 60 -1.00 0.22 18.44
CA ILE A 60 -1.36 -0.29 17.11
C ILE A 60 -2.75 -0.93 17.07
N MET A 61 -3.31 -1.30 18.22
CA MET A 61 -4.66 -1.86 18.31
C MET A 61 -5.75 -0.83 18.00
N ASN A 62 -5.53 0.43 18.36
CA ASN A 62 -6.46 1.52 18.14
C ASN A 62 -6.12 2.37 16.89
N LEU A 63 -5.14 1.93 16.10
CA LEU A 63 -4.75 2.62 14.88
C LEU A 63 -5.90 2.62 13.86
N LYS A 64 -6.34 3.80 13.45
CA LYS A 64 -7.44 3.94 12.50
C LYS A 64 -6.99 3.54 11.10
N TYR A 65 -7.89 2.96 10.33
CA TYR A 65 -7.61 2.61 8.95
C TYR A 65 -7.13 3.83 8.14
N TYR A 66 -6.12 3.64 7.31
CA TYR A 66 -5.39 4.68 6.58
C TYR A 66 -4.63 5.69 7.46
N THR A 67 -4.29 5.32 8.68
CA THR A 67 -3.34 6.06 9.49
C THR A 67 -2.11 5.21 9.81
N PHE A 68 -1.04 5.85 10.25
CA PHE A 68 0.18 5.17 10.64
C PHE A 68 0.77 5.77 11.91
N THR A 69 1.63 5.02 12.55
CA THR A 69 2.48 5.46 13.65
C THR A 69 3.93 5.08 13.38
N LYS A 70 4.87 5.74 14.06
CA LYS A 70 6.31 5.46 13.94
C LYS A 70 6.92 5.32 15.32
N GLY A 71 7.74 4.30 15.51
CA GLY A 71 8.38 4.03 16.80
C GLY A 71 9.30 2.82 16.75
N THR A 72 9.53 2.23 17.92
CA THR A 72 10.28 0.96 18.05
C THR A 72 9.33 -0.21 17.97
N PHE A 73 9.70 -1.22 17.19
CA PHE A 73 8.94 -2.44 17.03
C PHE A 73 9.89 -3.65 17.08
N ALA A 74 9.62 -4.62 17.95
CA ALA A 74 10.47 -5.80 18.16
C ALA A 74 11.96 -5.47 18.40
N GLY A 75 12.26 -4.31 19.02
CA GLY A 75 13.61 -3.83 19.25
C GLY A 75 14.25 -3.08 18.05
N VAL A 76 13.58 -3.01 16.91
CA VAL A 76 14.02 -2.24 15.75
C VAL A 76 13.46 -0.81 15.85
N GLU A 77 14.33 0.19 15.70
CA GLU A 77 13.95 1.60 15.76
C GLU A 77 13.43 2.12 14.42
N ASN A 78 12.71 3.25 14.48
CA ASN A 78 12.22 3.96 13.29
C ASN A 78 11.28 3.14 12.37
N VAL A 79 10.65 2.13 12.93
CA VAL A 79 9.65 1.32 12.21
C VAL A 79 8.37 2.13 12.02
N VAL A 80 7.83 2.10 10.81
CA VAL A 80 6.51 2.64 10.50
C VAL A 80 5.50 1.49 10.47
N VAL A 81 4.46 1.59 11.28
CA VAL A 81 3.33 0.66 11.29
C VAL A 81 2.12 1.38 10.74
N SER A 82 1.59 0.89 9.63
CA SER A 82 0.46 1.50 8.93
C SER A 82 -0.77 0.58 8.98
N ALA A 83 -1.92 1.13 9.34
CA ALA A 83 -3.21 0.44 9.30
C ALA A 83 -3.72 0.39 7.86
N THR A 84 -2.99 -0.30 7.02
CA THR A 84 -3.26 -0.54 5.60
C THR A 84 -3.10 -2.02 5.28
N GLY A 85 -3.56 -2.41 4.11
CA GLY A 85 -3.45 -3.79 3.64
C GLY A 85 -4.17 -4.00 2.32
N TYR A 86 -4.08 -5.22 1.82
CA TYR A 86 -4.58 -5.62 0.51
C TYR A 86 -5.44 -6.88 0.57
N THR A 87 -6.10 -7.09 1.72
CA THR A 87 -6.84 -8.33 1.99
C THR A 87 -8.28 -8.09 2.43
N GLY A 88 -8.64 -6.85 2.80
CA GLY A 88 -9.93 -6.53 3.41
C GLY A 88 -10.16 -7.12 4.80
N ALA A 89 -9.19 -7.89 5.32
CA ALA A 89 -9.34 -8.61 6.59
C ALA A 89 -8.85 -7.82 7.82
N GLY A 90 -8.44 -6.55 7.64
CA GLY A 90 -7.74 -5.79 8.65
C GLY A 90 -6.28 -6.22 8.82
N GLY A 91 -5.58 -5.57 9.73
CA GLY A 91 -4.15 -5.78 9.95
C GLY A 91 -3.31 -4.55 9.67
N VAL A 92 -2.01 -4.76 9.53
CA VAL A 92 -1.04 -3.67 9.34
C VAL A 92 0.01 -4.04 8.30
N GLU A 93 0.64 -3.01 7.77
CA GLU A 93 1.89 -3.09 7.01
C GLU A 93 3.00 -2.45 7.81
N ILE A 94 4.12 -3.13 7.94
CA ILE A 94 5.27 -2.74 8.76
C ILE A 94 6.44 -2.44 7.84
N TYR A 95 6.94 -1.21 7.86
CA TYR A 95 8.06 -0.74 7.06
C TYR A 95 9.26 -0.46 7.96
N PHE A 96 10.40 -1.00 7.63
CA PHE A 96 11.64 -0.83 8.39
C PHE A 96 12.86 -0.94 7.48
N ARG A 97 14.00 -0.45 7.95
CA ARG A 97 15.26 -0.60 7.25
C ARG A 97 15.88 -1.95 7.57
N ASP A 98 16.43 -2.61 6.54
CA ASP A 98 17.21 -3.83 6.75
C ASP A 98 18.65 -3.48 7.15
N GLU A 99 18.78 -3.08 8.39
CA GLU A 99 20.07 -2.79 9.02
C GLU A 99 20.29 -3.80 10.16
N ASN A 100 21.52 -4.27 10.32
CA ASN A 100 21.92 -5.19 11.40
C ASN A 100 21.07 -6.48 11.48
N GLY A 101 20.59 -7.01 10.37
CA GLY A 101 19.78 -8.24 10.34
C GLY A 101 18.34 -8.03 10.81
N ALA A 102 17.81 -6.82 10.68
CA ALA A 102 16.45 -6.49 11.10
C ALA A 102 15.38 -7.31 10.33
N ALA A 103 15.62 -7.67 9.06
CA ALA A 103 14.70 -8.49 8.29
C ALA A 103 14.53 -9.90 8.91
N ASP A 104 15.64 -10.55 9.22
CA ASP A 104 15.61 -11.88 9.86
C ASP A 104 15.01 -11.81 11.26
N LEU A 105 15.38 -10.80 12.05
CA LEU A 105 14.81 -10.57 13.37
C LEU A 105 13.29 -10.43 13.31
N MET A 106 12.78 -9.56 12.44
CA MET A 106 11.36 -9.31 12.28
C MET A 106 10.62 -10.57 11.82
N TRP A 107 11.15 -11.25 10.80
CA TRP A 107 10.56 -12.51 10.33
C TRP A 107 10.47 -13.56 11.42
N ASN A 108 11.56 -13.79 12.17
CA ASN A 108 11.59 -14.76 13.24
C ASN A 108 10.61 -14.41 14.37
N LYS A 109 10.44 -13.11 14.68
CA LYS A 109 9.42 -12.68 15.64
C LYS A 109 8.00 -13.00 15.17
N MET A 110 7.70 -12.88 13.87
CA MET A 110 6.41 -13.31 13.34
C MET A 110 6.20 -14.81 13.47
N MET A 111 7.26 -15.61 13.26
CA MET A 111 7.19 -17.06 13.43
C MET A 111 7.00 -17.47 14.89
N GLU A 112 7.70 -16.82 15.84
CA GLU A 112 7.52 -17.03 17.30
C GLU A 112 6.06 -16.76 17.74
N LEU A 113 5.39 -15.80 17.12
CA LEU A 113 3.97 -15.50 17.37
C LEU A 113 3.01 -16.45 16.64
N CYS A 114 3.51 -17.48 15.99
CA CYS A 114 2.75 -18.43 15.19
C CYS A 114 1.91 -17.75 14.08
N ILE A 115 2.38 -16.61 13.58
CA ILE A 115 1.78 -15.96 12.41
C ILE A 115 2.09 -16.81 11.18
N LYS A 116 1.05 -17.23 10.48
CA LYS A 116 1.16 -18.14 9.35
C LYS A 116 1.77 -17.44 8.12
N PRO A 117 2.92 -17.89 7.61
CA PRO A 117 3.44 -17.36 6.35
C PRO A 117 2.54 -17.80 5.19
N ILE A 118 2.27 -16.88 4.26
CA ILE A 118 1.44 -17.12 3.08
C ILE A 118 2.16 -16.64 1.82
N GLY A 119 1.88 -17.32 0.69
CA GLY A 119 2.49 -17.00 -0.59
C GLY A 119 1.71 -15.95 -1.39
N LEU A 120 2.30 -15.53 -2.51
CA LEU A 120 1.74 -14.50 -3.41
C LEU A 120 0.37 -14.89 -3.98
N ALA A 121 0.12 -16.16 -4.24
CA ALA A 121 -1.18 -16.61 -4.74
C ALA A 121 -2.32 -16.31 -3.77
N ALA A 122 -2.10 -16.48 -2.46
CA ALA A 122 -3.09 -16.11 -1.45
C ALA A 122 -3.32 -14.59 -1.40
N ARG A 123 -2.26 -13.79 -1.54
CA ARG A 123 -2.36 -12.33 -1.66
C ARG A 123 -3.22 -11.93 -2.87
N ASP A 124 -3.03 -12.60 -4.02
CA ASP A 124 -3.74 -12.29 -5.25
C ASP A 124 -5.24 -12.67 -5.15
N THR A 125 -5.57 -13.84 -4.61
CA THR A 125 -6.97 -14.23 -4.41
C THR A 125 -7.70 -13.33 -3.42
N LEU A 126 -7.06 -12.99 -2.30
CA LEU A 126 -7.65 -12.12 -1.28
C LEU A 126 -7.97 -10.72 -1.82
N ARG A 127 -7.02 -10.10 -2.54
CA ARG A 127 -7.27 -8.78 -3.13
C ARG A 127 -8.35 -8.82 -4.20
N LEU A 128 -8.40 -9.89 -5.00
CA LEU A 128 -9.38 -10.07 -6.06
C LEU A 128 -10.80 -10.17 -5.50
N GLU A 129 -11.00 -10.96 -4.45
CA GLU A 129 -12.28 -11.08 -3.75
C GLU A 129 -12.78 -9.74 -3.18
N MET A 130 -11.86 -8.86 -2.81
CA MET A 130 -12.18 -7.50 -2.35
C MET A 130 -12.37 -6.49 -3.48
N GLY A 131 -12.14 -6.87 -4.74
CA GLY A 131 -12.19 -5.96 -5.88
C GLY A 131 -11.02 -4.95 -5.92
N TYR A 132 -9.89 -5.24 -5.27
CA TYR A 132 -8.72 -4.39 -5.30
C TYR A 132 -7.92 -4.63 -6.58
N CYS A 133 -7.67 -3.55 -7.32
CA CYS A 133 -6.94 -3.61 -8.57
C CYS A 133 -5.48 -4.04 -8.37
N LEU A 134 -4.98 -4.86 -9.29
CA LEU A 134 -3.56 -5.15 -9.44
C LEU A 134 -3.04 -4.49 -10.72
N TYR A 135 -2.05 -3.61 -10.57
CA TYR A 135 -1.41 -2.98 -11.73
C TYR A 135 -0.69 -4.04 -12.60
N GLY A 136 -0.92 -3.94 -13.89
CA GLY A 136 -0.42 -4.91 -14.87
C GLY A 136 -1.41 -6.05 -15.20
N ASN A 137 -2.44 -6.24 -14.34
CA ASN A 137 -3.51 -7.21 -14.58
C ASN A 137 -4.85 -6.52 -14.88
N ASP A 138 -5.35 -5.76 -13.91
CA ASP A 138 -6.68 -5.14 -13.98
C ASP A 138 -6.64 -3.71 -14.49
N ILE A 139 -5.54 -3.02 -14.25
CA ILE A 139 -5.27 -1.64 -14.65
C ILE A 139 -3.84 -1.50 -15.16
N ASP A 140 -3.64 -0.52 -16.04
CA ASP A 140 -2.36 -0.19 -16.65
C ASP A 140 -2.26 1.31 -17.00
N ASP A 141 -1.23 1.71 -17.77
CA ASP A 141 -1.01 3.09 -18.21
C ASP A 141 -2.13 3.64 -19.12
N THR A 142 -2.97 2.78 -19.66
CA THR A 142 -4.10 3.15 -20.53
C THR A 142 -5.43 3.23 -19.79
N THR A 143 -5.44 2.92 -18.51
CA THR A 143 -6.63 2.85 -17.67
C THR A 143 -6.74 4.08 -16.78
N SER A 144 -7.80 4.86 -16.94
CA SER A 144 -8.04 5.98 -16.04
C SER A 144 -8.57 5.51 -14.68
N PRO A 145 -8.42 6.33 -13.62
CA PRO A 145 -9.00 6.01 -12.31
C PRO A 145 -10.52 5.75 -12.37
N LEU A 146 -11.24 6.45 -13.25
CA LEU A 146 -12.69 6.28 -13.40
C LEU A 146 -13.04 4.93 -14.03
N GLU A 147 -12.27 4.52 -15.05
CA GLU A 147 -12.43 3.22 -15.70
C GLU A 147 -12.08 2.05 -14.74
N GLY A 148 -11.06 2.24 -13.90
CA GLY A 148 -10.66 1.28 -12.88
C GLY A 148 -11.56 1.22 -11.64
N GLY A 149 -12.70 1.94 -11.64
CA GLY A 149 -13.60 1.96 -10.48
C GLY A 149 -13.12 2.79 -9.30
N LEU A 150 -12.06 3.59 -9.47
CA LEU A 150 -11.41 4.38 -8.42
C LEU A 150 -11.91 5.84 -8.36
N GLY A 151 -13.06 6.12 -8.97
CA GLY A 151 -13.67 7.46 -8.97
C GLY A 151 -13.97 7.99 -7.57
N TRP A 152 -14.24 7.11 -6.61
CA TRP A 152 -14.54 7.48 -5.23
C TRP A 152 -13.34 8.10 -4.48
N ILE A 153 -12.09 7.76 -4.84
CA ILE A 153 -10.87 8.37 -4.30
C ILE A 153 -10.35 9.53 -5.15
N THR A 154 -10.85 9.69 -6.38
CA THR A 154 -10.44 10.78 -7.29
C THR A 154 -11.15 12.05 -6.90
N LYS A 155 -10.45 12.94 -6.17
CA LYS A 155 -11.01 14.18 -5.64
C LYS A 155 -10.60 15.38 -6.50
N PHE A 156 -11.59 16.19 -6.89
CA PHE A 156 -11.40 17.39 -7.73
C PHE A 156 -11.34 18.68 -6.92
N THR A 157 -11.05 18.60 -5.63
CA THR A 157 -10.98 19.74 -4.71
C THR A 157 -9.71 20.58 -4.83
N LYS A 158 -8.71 20.07 -5.55
CA LYS A 158 -7.44 20.76 -5.83
C LYS A 158 -6.96 20.43 -7.24
N ASP A 159 -5.98 21.16 -7.74
CA ASP A 159 -5.30 20.83 -8.97
C ASP A 159 -4.39 19.60 -8.79
N PHE A 160 -4.33 18.78 -9.83
CA PHE A 160 -3.43 17.64 -9.93
C PHE A 160 -3.18 17.31 -11.41
N THR A 161 -2.13 16.56 -11.68
CA THR A 161 -1.76 16.13 -13.03
C THR A 161 -2.92 15.37 -13.70
N ALA A 162 -3.24 15.74 -14.94
CA ALA A 162 -4.34 15.19 -15.73
C ALA A 162 -5.77 15.50 -15.24
N ARG A 163 -5.96 16.40 -14.26
CA ARG A 163 -7.29 16.77 -13.74
C ARG A 163 -8.29 17.09 -14.85
N ALA A 164 -7.94 17.97 -15.78
CA ALA A 164 -8.86 18.39 -16.86
C ALA A 164 -9.31 17.21 -17.75
N ILE A 165 -8.42 16.24 -18.00
CA ILE A 165 -8.73 15.04 -18.78
C ILE A 165 -9.74 14.16 -18.01
N ILE A 166 -9.51 13.96 -16.73
CA ILE A 166 -10.38 13.12 -15.89
C ILE A 166 -11.73 13.79 -15.63
N GLU A 167 -11.77 15.12 -15.43
CA GLU A 167 -13.03 15.87 -15.32
C GLU A 167 -13.86 15.77 -16.60
N LYS A 168 -13.23 15.91 -17.76
CA LYS A 168 -13.90 15.73 -19.06
C LYS A 168 -14.46 14.31 -19.18
N GLN A 169 -13.66 13.29 -18.87
CA GLN A 169 -14.11 11.90 -18.91
C GLN A 169 -15.27 11.64 -17.94
N LYS A 170 -15.27 12.29 -16.77
CA LYS A 170 -16.38 12.21 -15.82
C LYS A 170 -17.67 12.85 -16.37
N ALA A 171 -17.56 13.97 -17.08
CA ALA A 171 -18.70 14.67 -17.64
C ALA A 171 -19.29 13.95 -18.86
N GLU A 172 -18.44 13.42 -19.74
CA GLU A 172 -18.84 12.73 -20.98
C GLU A 172 -19.20 11.26 -20.76
N GLY A 173 -18.85 10.69 -19.60
CA GLY A 173 -18.96 9.25 -19.28
C GLY A 173 -17.74 8.45 -19.70
N ILE A 174 -17.57 7.29 -19.05
CA ILE A 174 -16.50 6.36 -19.35
C ILE A 174 -16.91 5.40 -20.47
N LYS A 175 -15.96 5.06 -21.36
CA LYS A 175 -16.21 4.15 -22.49
C LYS A 175 -16.04 2.67 -22.12
N ARG A 176 -15.27 2.39 -21.08
CA ARG A 176 -15.02 1.04 -20.54
C ARG A 176 -14.99 1.11 -19.04
N LYS A 177 -15.28 0.01 -18.38
CA LYS A 177 -15.29 -0.08 -16.91
C LYS A 177 -14.76 -1.44 -16.48
N LEU A 178 -13.89 -1.44 -15.49
CA LEU A 178 -13.51 -2.66 -14.80
C LEU A 178 -14.72 -3.21 -14.05
N VAL A 179 -15.03 -4.49 -14.25
CA VAL A 179 -16.10 -5.22 -13.56
C VAL A 179 -15.58 -6.54 -13.04
N GLY A 180 -16.02 -6.93 -11.86
CA GLY A 180 -15.84 -8.27 -11.34
C GLY A 180 -17.04 -9.14 -11.74
N PHE A 181 -16.80 -10.43 -11.90
CA PHE A 181 -17.85 -11.44 -12.06
C PHE A 181 -17.48 -12.71 -11.32
N GLU A 182 -18.49 -13.39 -10.84
CA GLU A 182 -18.37 -14.69 -10.19
C GLU A 182 -18.81 -15.78 -11.16
N MET A 183 -17.97 -16.82 -11.30
CA MET A 183 -18.29 -17.96 -12.16
C MET A 183 -19.33 -18.83 -11.46
N ILE A 184 -20.44 -19.11 -12.15
CA ILE A 184 -21.52 -19.98 -11.64
C ILE A 184 -21.11 -21.44 -11.79
N GLU A 185 -20.43 -21.79 -12.87
CA GLU A 185 -19.93 -23.12 -13.16
C GLU A 185 -18.43 -23.09 -13.51
N ARG A 186 -17.74 -24.21 -13.26
CA ARG A 186 -16.32 -24.37 -13.61
C ARG A 186 -16.17 -24.81 -15.06
#